data_41183256d0f56ae931be6bb2bad77709
#
_entry.id   41183256d0f56ae931be6bb2bad77709
#
_cell.length_a   1.000
_cell.length_b   1.000
_cell.length_c   1.000
_cell.angle_alpha   90.00
_cell.angle_beta   90.00
_cell.angle_gamma   90.00
#
_symmetry.space_group_name_H-M   'P 1'
#
loop_
_entity.id
_entity.type
_entity.pdbx_description
1 polymer ?
#
loop_
_entity_poly.entity_id
_entity_poly.type
_entity_poly.pdbx_seq_one_letter_code
_entity_poly.pdbx_strand_id
1 'polypeptide(L)'
;LKNPIIIGIVLGFISSMLNMKYPAIINKTIESLAQTATPIALICIGAGFEGRKALKKIKPTIIATFIKLIGLAAVFIPVAVFLGFRNQELVAALIMLASPTTVTSYVMAKSMDNDEVLSSSIIVLTTVLSSITLTGWIFILRALGLI
;
A
#
# COMPACT_ATOMS: atom_id res chain seq x y z
N LEU A 1 -19.32 11.65 -1.14
CA LEU A 1 -20.03 10.42 -1.58
C LEU A 1 -19.98 10.13 -3.09
N LYS A 2 -19.28 10.96 -3.89
CA LYS A 2 -19.13 10.74 -5.35
C LYS A 2 -17.89 9.92 -5.74
N ASN A 3 -17.12 9.44 -4.77
CA ASN A 3 -15.92 8.65 -5.06
C ASN A 3 -16.34 7.21 -5.40
N PRO A 4 -16.01 6.70 -6.62
CA PRO A 4 -16.41 5.36 -7.06
C PRO A 4 -15.85 4.23 -6.18
N ILE A 5 -14.70 4.46 -5.54
CA ILE A 5 -14.10 3.50 -4.60
C ILE A 5 -14.99 3.33 -3.36
N ILE A 6 -15.46 4.44 -2.78
CA ILE A 6 -16.33 4.41 -1.61
C ILE A 6 -17.66 3.71 -1.94
N ILE A 7 -18.23 4.01 -3.11
CA ILE A 7 -19.46 3.36 -3.58
C ILE A 7 -19.24 1.84 -3.71
N GLY A 8 -18.14 1.41 -4.31
CA GLY A 8 -17.80 -0.01 -4.45
C GLY A 8 -17.65 -0.72 -3.10
N ILE A 9 -16.98 -0.09 -2.13
CA ILE A 9 -16.81 -0.64 -0.77
C ILE A 9 -18.17 -0.78 -0.08
N VAL A 10 -19.02 0.25 -0.14
CA VAL A 10 -20.35 0.22 0.48
C VAL A 10 -21.23 -0.86 -0.14
N LEU A 11 -21.26 -0.97 -1.47
CA LEU A 11 -22.02 -2.02 -2.16
C LEU A 11 -21.50 -3.42 -1.80
N GLY A 12 -20.20 -3.62 -1.74
CA GLY A 12 -19.60 -4.89 -1.32
C GLY A 12 -19.94 -5.23 0.13
N PHE A 13 -19.92 -4.25 1.02
CA PHE A 13 -20.27 -4.43 2.43
C PHE A 13 -21.76 -4.81 2.59
N ILE A 14 -22.68 -4.11 1.92
CA ILE A 14 -24.11 -4.42 1.93
C ILE A 14 -24.37 -5.83 1.40
N SER A 15 -23.74 -6.19 0.27
CA SER A 15 -23.86 -7.52 -0.31
C SER A 15 -23.38 -8.63 0.66
N SER A 16 -22.30 -8.38 1.38
CA SER A 16 -21.75 -9.29 2.40
C SER A 16 -22.71 -9.42 3.59
N MET A 17 -23.27 -8.32 4.09
CA MET A 17 -24.24 -8.37 5.20
C MET A 17 -25.52 -9.11 4.83
N LEU A 18 -25.99 -8.99 3.58
CA LEU A 18 -27.16 -9.69 3.08
C LEU A 18 -26.90 -11.16 2.74
N ASN A 19 -25.66 -11.66 2.94
CA ASN A 19 -25.25 -13.01 2.58
C ASN A 19 -25.67 -13.41 1.15
N MET A 20 -25.59 -12.48 0.20
CA MET A 20 -26.03 -12.70 -1.18
C MET A 20 -25.14 -13.77 -1.83
N LYS A 21 -25.75 -14.92 -2.18
CA LYS A 21 -25.08 -15.99 -2.90
C LYS A 21 -25.18 -15.72 -4.40
N TYR A 22 -24.10 -15.28 -4.97
CA TYR A 22 -24.01 -15.09 -6.43
C TYR A 22 -23.69 -16.44 -7.13
N PRO A 23 -24.22 -16.66 -8.35
CA PRO A 23 -23.79 -17.76 -9.18
C PRO A 23 -22.26 -17.76 -9.38
N ALA A 24 -21.68 -18.95 -9.48
CA ALA A 24 -20.22 -19.11 -9.60
C ALA A 24 -19.61 -18.29 -10.76
N ILE A 25 -20.35 -18.15 -11.85
CA ILE A 25 -19.94 -17.37 -13.03
C ILE A 25 -19.76 -15.89 -12.65
N ILE A 26 -20.72 -15.31 -11.91
CA ILE A 26 -20.67 -13.89 -11.49
C ILE A 26 -19.48 -13.68 -10.54
N ASN A 27 -19.32 -14.55 -9.55
CA ASN A 27 -18.20 -14.47 -8.61
C ASN A 27 -16.84 -14.51 -9.35
N LYS A 28 -16.69 -15.46 -10.27
CA LYS A 28 -15.45 -15.61 -11.04
C LYS A 28 -15.18 -14.42 -11.94
N THR A 29 -16.22 -13.83 -12.53
CA THR A 29 -16.09 -12.61 -13.34
C THR A 29 -15.63 -11.42 -12.50
N ILE A 30 -16.27 -11.20 -11.34
CA ILE A 30 -15.88 -10.12 -10.41
C ILE A 30 -14.44 -10.30 -9.93
N GLU A 31 -14.06 -11.53 -9.57
CA GLU A 31 -12.70 -11.85 -9.14
C GLU A 31 -11.67 -11.58 -10.25
N SER A 32 -11.93 -11.99 -11.48
CA SER A 32 -11.05 -11.75 -12.63
C SER A 32 -10.88 -10.25 -12.89
N LEU A 33 -11.96 -9.46 -12.82
CA LEU A 33 -11.90 -8.01 -12.96
C LEU A 33 -11.10 -7.38 -11.81
N ALA A 34 -11.32 -7.84 -10.58
CA ALA A 34 -10.60 -7.34 -9.40
C ALA A 34 -9.09 -7.62 -9.51
N GLN A 35 -8.70 -8.82 -9.95
CA GLN A 35 -7.29 -9.18 -10.15
C GLN A 35 -6.62 -8.34 -11.24
N THR A 36 -7.36 -7.88 -12.24
CA THR A 36 -6.83 -7.05 -13.34
C THR A 36 -6.67 -5.58 -12.93
N ALA A 37 -7.35 -5.13 -11.90
CA ALA A 37 -7.34 -3.71 -11.47
C ALA A 37 -5.94 -3.22 -11.07
N THR A 38 -5.18 -3.99 -10.29
CA THR A 38 -3.83 -3.61 -9.83
C THR A 38 -2.83 -3.51 -10.98
N PRO A 39 -2.69 -4.50 -11.90
CA PRO A 39 -1.81 -4.37 -13.05
C PRO A 39 -2.14 -3.17 -13.94
N ILE A 40 -3.41 -2.95 -14.25
CA ILE A 40 -3.83 -1.80 -15.07
C ILE A 40 -3.47 -0.48 -14.37
N ALA A 41 -3.74 -0.38 -13.07
CA ALA A 41 -3.45 0.83 -12.32
C ALA A 41 -1.93 1.12 -12.25
N LEU A 42 -1.09 0.09 -12.14
CA LEU A 42 0.38 0.26 -12.21
C LEU A 42 0.85 0.73 -13.58
N ILE A 43 0.27 0.20 -14.66
CA ILE A 43 0.55 0.67 -16.03
C ILE A 43 0.13 2.14 -16.19
N CYS A 44 -1.06 2.51 -15.70
CA CYS A 44 -1.54 3.89 -15.75
C CYS A 44 -0.64 4.85 -14.94
N ILE A 45 -0.17 4.45 -13.76
CA ILE A 45 0.77 5.24 -12.96
C ILE A 45 2.09 5.40 -13.73
N GLY A 46 2.62 4.32 -14.30
CA GLY A 46 3.85 4.35 -15.08
C GLY A 46 3.74 5.24 -16.33
N ALA A 47 2.64 5.13 -17.08
CA ALA A 47 2.39 5.93 -18.26
C ALA A 47 2.15 7.42 -17.94
N GLY A 48 1.51 7.72 -16.80
CA GLY A 48 1.26 9.08 -16.33
C GLY A 48 2.42 9.69 -15.51
N PHE A 49 3.51 8.97 -15.30
CA PHE A 49 4.62 9.44 -14.47
C PHE A 49 5.45 10.50 -15.18
N GLU A 50 5.31 11.74 -14.75
CA GLU A 50 6.09 12.87 -15.27
C GLU A 50 7.33 13.11 -14.40
N GLY A 51 8.45 12.49 -14.74
CA GLY A 51 9.71 12.59 -13.99
C GLY A 51 10.16 14.03 -13.72
N ARG A 52 9.94 14.96 -14.67
CA ARG A 52 10.28 16.39 -14.51
C ARG A 52 9.43 17.08 -13.44
N LYS A 53 8.15 16.74 -13.31
CA LYS A 53 7.27 17.24 -12.25
C LYS A 53 7.58 16.55 -10.91
N ALA A 54 7.90 15.26 -10.95
CA ALA A 54 8.31 14.49 -9.76
C ALA A 54 9.58 15.05 -9.11
N LEU A 55 10.57 15.48 -9.92
CA LEU A 55 11.79 16.11 -9.42
C LEU A 55 11.52 17.43 -8.67
N LYS A 56 10.52 18.20 -9.06
CA LYS A 56 10.13 19.41 -8.33
C LYS A 56 9.57 19.11 -6.94
N LYS A 57 9.05 17.89 -6.73
CA LYS A 57 8.47 17.42 -5.46
C LYS A 57 9.32 16.37 -4.76
N ILE A 58 10.60 16.30 -5.11
CA ILE A 58 11.51 15.27 -4.58
C ILE A 58 11.64 15.35 -3.04
N LYS A 59 11.69 16.55 -2.47
CA LYS A 59 11.79 16.72 -1.00
C LYS A 59 10.63 16.09 -0.24
N PRO A 60 9.34 16.45 -0.49
CA PRO A 60 8.22 15.82 0.19
C PRO A 60 8.11 14.31 -0.14
N THR A 61 8.48 13.89 -1.34
CA THR A 61 8.50 12.48 -1.72
C THR A 61 9.49 11.67 -0.87
N ILE A 62 10.73 12.14 -0.72
CA ILE A 62 11.75 11.48 0.10
C ILE A 62 11.32 11.44 1.58
N ILE A 63 10.82 12.55 2.11
CA ILE A 63 10.38 12.62 3.51
C ILE A 63 9.25 11.61 3.75
N ALA A 64 8.23 11.60 2.91
CA ALA A 64 7.10 10.67 3.03
C ALA A 64 7.55 9.20 2.92
N THR A 65 8.44 8.90 1.97
CA THR A 65 9.02 7.57 1.78
C THR A 65 9.82 7.13 3.01
N PHE A 66 10.67 7.99 3.55
CA PHE A 66 11.47 7.71 4.73
C PHE A 66 10.59 7.44 5.96
N ILE A 67 9.60 8.30 6.20
CA ILE A 67 8.63 8.11 7.30
C ILE A 67 7.89 6.78 7.12
N LYS A 68 7.44 6.46 5.89
CA LYS A 68 6.67 5.25 5.62
C LYS A 68 7.49 3.98 5.79
N LEU A 69 8.70 3.90 5.23
CA LEU A 69 9.49 2.66 5.19
C LEU A 69 10.36 2.46 6.44
N ILE A 70 10.81 3.53 7.05
CA ILE A 70 11.73 3.48 8.19
C ILE A 70 11.06 4.01 9.45
N GLY A 71 10.45 5.20 9.40
CA GLY A 71 9.90 5.86 10.56
C GLY A 71 8.82 5.03 11.27
N LEU A 72 7.82 4.54 10.52
CA LEU A 72 6.75 3.72 11.10
C LEU A 72 7.30 2.41 11.69
N ALA A 73 8.18 1.72 10.96
CA ALA A 73 8.78 0.49 11.46
C ALA A 73 9.65 0.75 12.70
N ALA A 74 10.49 1.80 12.70
CA ALA A 74 11.36 2.14 13.82
C ALA A 74 10.59 2.47 15.11
N VAL A 75 9.40 3.05 15.00
CA VAL A 75 8.55 3.38 16.15
C VAL A 75 7.73 2.17 16.61
N PHE A 76 7.03 1.52 15.68
CA PHE A 76 6.04 0.52 16.03
C PHE A 76 6.59 -0.90 16.20
N ILE A 77 7.72 -1.25 15.60
CA ILE A 77 8.34 -2.57 15.84
C ILE A 77 8.82 -2.73 17.29
N PRO A 78 9.53 -1.77 17.91
CA PRO A 78 9.85 -1.86 19.33
C PRO A 78 8.59 -1.98 20.21
N VAL A 79 7.52 -1.25 19.89
CA VAL A 79 6.25 -1.35 20.62
C VAL A 79 5.65 -2.76 20.47
N ALA A 80 5.65 -3.34 19.26
CA ALA A 80 5.18 -4.70 19.03
C ALA A 80 6.01 -5.73 19.82
N VAL A 81 7.33 -5.56 19.86
CA VAL A 81 8.23 -6.39 20.67
C VAL A 81 7.91 -6.28 22.16
N PHE A 82 7.62 -5.07 22.63
CA PHE A 82 7.24 -4.83 24.03
C PHE A 82 5.88 -5.46 24.39
N LEU A 83 4.95 -5.50 23.42
CA LEU A 83 3.66 -6.18 23.56
C LEU A 83 3.76 -7.72 23.51
N GLY A 84 4.95 -8.26 23.29
CA GLY A 84 5.20 -9.69 23.30
C GLY A 84 5.17 -10.37 21.94
N PHE A 85 5.00 -9.63 20.83
CA PHE A 85 5.03 -10.18 19.47
C PHE A 85 6.41 -10.75 19.16
N ARG A 86 6.44 -11.98 18.62
CA ARG A 86 7.67 -12.69 18.24
C ARG A 86 7.47 -13.46 16.95
N ASN A 87 8.58 -13.86 16.32
CA ASN A 87 8.58 -14.74 15.16
C ASN A 87 7.63 -14.25 14.05
N GLN A 88 6.67 -15.06 13.67
CA GLN A 88 5.75 -14.80 12.56
C GLN A 88 4.87 -13.55 12.77
N GLU A 89 4.44 -13.31 14.00
CA GLU A 89 3.61 -12.14 14.32
C GLU A 89 4.38 -10.83 14.14
N LEU A 90 5.64 -10.81 14.54
CA LEU A 90 6.51 -9.65 14.37
C LEU A 90 6.84 -9.39 12.90
N VAL A 91 7.06 -10.45 12.12
CA VAL A 91 7.26 -10.34 10.66
C VAL A 91 6.01 -9.82 9.97
N ALA A 92 4.82 -10.31 10.37
CA ALA A 92 3.56 -9.83 9.82
C ALA A 92 3.35 -8.32 10.12
N ALA A 93 3.61 -7.89 11.36
CA ALA A 93 3.56 -6.49 11.75
C ALA A 93 4.56 -5.64 10.95
N LEU A 94 5.78 -6.12 10.76
CA LEU A 94 6.79 -5.43 9.95
C LEU A 94 6.31 -5.24 8.51
N ILE A 95 5.79 -6.31 7.86
CA ILE A 95 5.29 -6.23 6.49
C ILE A 95 4.14 -5.22 6.39
N MET A 96 3.22 -5.20 7.33
CA MET A 96 2.12 -4.22 7.33
C MET A 96 2.62 -2.77 7.46
N LEU A 97 3.62 -2.52 8.29
CA LEU A 97 4.15 -1.18 8.56
C LEU A 97 5.10 -0.67 7.47
N ALA A 98 6.03 -1.52 7.02
CA ALA A 98 7.10 -1.16 6.10
C ALA A 98 6.82 -1.54 4.62
N SER A 99 5.60 -2.01 4.30
CA SER A 99 5.22 -2.26 2.90
C SER A 99 5.11 -0.96 2.10
N PRO A 100 5.34 -1.00 0.78
CA PRO A 100 5.21 0.17 -0.08
C PRO A 100 3.80 0.74 -0.07
N THR A 101 3.67 1.99 -0.48
CA THR A 101 2.37 2.67 -0.61
C THR A 101 1.54 2.02 -1.70
N THR A 102 0.25 1.81 -1.43
CA THR A 102 -0.67 1.14 -2.36
C THR A 102 -1.07 2.04 -3.53
N VAL A 103 -1.35 1.43 -4.68
CA VAL A 103 -1.85 2.09 -5.88
C VAL A 103 -3.18 2.82 -5.62
N THR A 104 -3.99 2.32 -4.68
CA THR A 104 -5.25 2.93 -4.28
C THR A 104 -5.07 4.38 -3.81
N SER A 105 -3.94 4.72 -3.18
CA SER A 105 -3.67 6.10 -2.74
C SER A 105 -3.57 7.08 -3.92
N TYR A 106 -3.00 6.65 -5.07
CA TYR A 106 -2.97 7.45 -6.29
C TYR A 106 -4.37 7.66 -6.87
N VAL A 107 -5.17 6.58 -6.95
CA VAL A 107 -6.54 6.66 -7.48
C VAL A 107 -7.40 7.58 -6.59
N MET A 108 -7.24 7.51 -5.26
CA MET A 108 -7.94 8.41 -4.33
C MET A 108 -7.47 9.86 -4.50
N ALA A 109 -6.17 10.11 -4.56
CA ALA A 109 -5.64 11.45 -4.78
C ALA A 109 -6.20 12.07 -6.07
N LYS A 110 -6.19 11.31 -7.16
CA LYS A 110 -6.73 11.74 -8.46
C LYS A 110 -8.23 12.00 -8.43
N SER A 111 -9.01 11.13 -7.77
CA SER A 111 -10.47 11.28 -7.68
C SER A 111 -10.91 12.43 -6.76
N MET A 112 -10.02 12.96 -5.94
CA MET A 112 -10.27 14.06 -5.01
C MET A 112 -9.60 15.37 -5.48
N ASP A 113 -9.14 15.46 -6.73
CA ASP A 113 -8.39 16.58 -7.30
C ASP A 113 -7.18 17.00 -6.43
N ASN A 114 -6.54 16.02 -5.81
CA ASN A 114 -5.35 16.20 -5.00
C ASN A 114 -4.08 15.91 -5.84
N ASP A 115 -2.91 16.05 -5.22
CA ASP A 115 -1.61 15.94 -5.88
C ASP A 115 -1.29 14.52 -6.36
N GLU A 116 -1.73 14.19 -7.60
CA GLU A 116 -1.46 12.90 -8.22
C GLU A 116 0.03 12.67 -8.52
N VAL A 117 0.79 13.76 -8.80
CA VAL A 117 2.22 13.68 -9.08
C VAL A 117 3.01 13.28 -7.83
N LEU A 118 2.65 13.85 -6.68
CA LEU A 118 3.25 13.48 -5.41
C LEU A 118 2.92 12.03 -5.03
N SER A 119 1.64 11.64 -5.16
CA SER A 119 1.20 10.26 -4.87
C SER A 119 1.90 9.23 -5.73
N SER A 120 1.98 9.45 -7.06
CA SER A 120 2.68 8.52 -7.97
C SER A 120 4.18 8.43 -7.67
N SER A 121 4.81 9.57 -7.34
CA SER A 121 6.23 9.62 -6.99
C SER A 121 6.53 8.83 -5.70
N ILE A 122 5.68 8.95 -4.68
CA ILE A 122 5.80 8.19 -3.43
C ILE A 122 5.63 6.69 -3.69
N ILE A 123 4.64 6.28 -4.51
CA ILE A 123 4.41 4.87 -4.84
C ILE A 123 5.65 4.28 -5.52
N VAL A 124 6.17 4.93 -6.56
CA VAL A 124 7.35 4.46 -7.29
C VAL A 124 8.56 4.34 -6.35
N LEU A 125 8.84 5.39 -5.57
CA LEU A 125 10.01 5.41 -4.69
C LEU A 125 9.88 4.41 -3.54
N THR A 126 8.72 4.30 -2.91
CA THR A 126 8.48 3.30 -1.84
C THR A 126 8.58 1.88 -2.37
N THR A 127 8.10 1.60 -3.58
CA THR A 127 8.17 0.26 -4.18
C THR A 127 9.61 -0.16 -4.44
N VAL A 128 10.43 0.73 -5.02
CA VAL A 128 11.85 0.43 -5.28
C VAL A 128 12.64 0.27 -3.99
N LEU A 129 12.44 1.17 -3.02
CA LEU A 129 13.20 1.15 -1.77
C LEU A 129 12.71 0.08 -0.78
N SER A 130 11.46 -0.36 -0.86
CA SER A 130 10.90 -1.34 0.07
C SER A 130 11.66 -2.67 0.07
N SER A 131 12.17 -3.12 -1.08
CA SER A 131 12.97 -4.34 -1.16
C SER A 131 14.22 -4.27 -0.30
N ILE A 132 14.90 -3.13 -0.31
CA ILE A 132 16.12 -2.90 0.50
C ILE A 132 15.76 -2.71 1.97
N THR A 133 14.76 -1.88 2.24
CA THR A 133 14.39 -1.55 3.64
C THR A 133 13.78 -2.74 4.36
N LEU A 134 12.89 -3.52 3.72
CA LEU A 134 12.35 -4.74 4.32
C LEU A 134 13.43 -5.78 4.60
N THR A 135 14.33 -5.99 3.64
CA THR A 135 15.48 -6.91 3.84
C THR A 135 16.34 -6.45 5.00
N GLY A 136 16.62 -5.15 5.09
CA GLY A 136 17.38 -4.56 6.20
C GLY A 136 16.68 -4.77 7.57
N TRP A 137 15.38 -4.52 7.64
CA TRP A 137 14.61 -4.75 8.86
C TRP A 137 14.57 -6.22 9.29
N ILE A 138 14.35 -7.14 8.35
CA ILE A 138 14.36 -8.59 8.63
C ILE A 138 15.75 -9.01 9.14
N PHE A 139 16.81 -8.51 8.53
CA PHE A 139 18.18 -8.78 8.98
C PHE A 139 18.41 -8.29 10.41
N ILE A 140 17.99 -7.06 10.74
CA ILE A 140 18.10 -6.49 12.10
C ILE A 140 17.32 -7.33 13.10
N LEU A 141 16.08 -7.67 12.82
CA LEU A 141 15.24 -8.45 13.74
C LEU A 141 15.80 -9.86 13.97
N ARG A 142 16.37 -10.47 12.93
CA ARG A 142 17.04 -11.76 13.04
C ARG A 142 18.33 -11.67 13.85
N ALA A 143 19.13 -10.63 13.65
CA ALA A 143 20.35 -10.40 14.42
C ALA A 143 20.07 -10.17 15.93
N LEU A 144 18.89 -9.63 16.25
CA LEU A 144 18.41 -9.44 17.62
C LEU A 144 17.74 -10.71 18.22
N GLY A 145 17.64 -11.80 17.46
CA GLY A 145 17.00 -13.04 17.91
C GLY A 145 15.50 -12.92 18.19
N LEU A 146 14.83 -11.98 17.48
CA LEU A 146 13.40 -11.73 17.65
C LEU A 146 12.54 -12.53 16.67
N ILE A 147 13.19 -13.01 15.58
CA ILE A 147 12.60 -13.84 14.53
C ILE A 147 13.60 -14.94 14.12
#